data_6aa1d2195068ce29386b0bd6c2d4413d
#
_entry.id   6aa1d2195068ce29386b0bd6c2d4413d
#
_cell.length_a   1.000
_cell.length_b   1.000
_cell.length_c   1.000
_cell.angle_alpha   90.00
_cell.angle_beta   90.00
_cell.angle_gamma   90.00
#
_symmetry.space_group_name_H-M   'P 1'
#
loop_
_entity.id
_entity.type
_entity.pdbx_description
1 polymer ?
#
loop_
_entity_poly.entity_id
_entity_poly.type
_entity_poly.pdbx_seq_one_letter_code
_entity_poly.pdbx_strand_id
1 'polypeptide(L)'
;MAEIFQTPARGINGKADESTRRMRVHIVAAALFLSSAVFVTAKDPLTMAVSPLQSFAPTNLTIRVHVEPDADNRTLEVAAESGEYYRSSRIQLDGADAPRTISVEMRNLPGGDYDVRSALIDGAGRERAAVRTQIVVLGSADSE
;
A
#
# COMPACT_ATOMS: atom_id res chain seq x y z
N MET A 1 67.61 -62.62 21.06
CA MET A 1 67.67 -61.18 21.23
C MET A 1 66.71 -60.56 20.25
N ALA A 2 65.54 -60.13 20.73
CA ALA A 2 64.54 -59.40 19.94
C ALA A 2 64.10 -58.20 20.77
N GLU A 3 64.50 -57.02 20.40
CA GLU A 3 64.00 -55.78 20.98
C GLU A 3 62.72 -55.38 20.29
N ILE A 4 61.68 -55.31 21.08
CA ILE A 4 60.39 -54.88 20.67
C ILE A 4 60.35 -53.37 20.86
N PHE A 5 60.36 -52.64 19.74
CA PHE A 5 60.15 -51.19 19.70
C PHE A 5 58.64 -50.89 19.77
N GLN A 6 58.14 -50.44 20.90
CA GLN A 6 56.79 -49.95 21.06
C GLN A 6 56.77 -48.46 20.71
N THR A 7 56.09 -48.12 19.66
CA THR A 7 55.77 -46.74 19.31
C THR A 7 54.53 -46.26 20.06
N PRO A 8 54.56 -45.16 20.82
CA PRO A 8 53.35 -44.67 21.46
C PRO A 8 52.50 -43.95 20.41
N ALA A 9 51.26 -44.39 20.29
CA ALA A 9 50.23 -43.70 19.52
C ALA A 9 49.92 -42.35 20.16
N ARG A 10 50.23 -41.29 19.43
CA ARG A 10 49.91 -39.91 19.80
C ARG A 10 48.44 -39.64 19.50
N GLY A 11 47.62 -39.55 20.52
CA GLY A 11 46.22 -39.17 20.42
C GLY A 11 46.10 -37.70 19.95
N ILE A 12 45.67 -37.55 18.75
CA ILE A 12 45.25 -36.25 18.20
C ILE A 12 43.71 -36.32 18.07
N ASN A 13 43.01 -35.98 19.13
CA ASN A 13 41.57 -35.68 19.00
C ASN A 13 41.11 -34.89 20.21
N GLY A 14 40.95 -33.61 20.06
CA GLY A 14 40.38 -32.76 21.12
C GLY A 14 40.05 -31.32 20.70
N LYS A 15 40.57 -30.85 19.57
CA LYS A 15 40.37 -29.45 19.19
C LYS A 15 39.48 -29.17 17.97
N ALA A 16 39.22 -30.18 17.14
CA ALA A 16 38.40 -29.99 15.93
C ALA A 16 36.90 -30.02 16.20
N ASP A 17 36.47 -30.71 17.27
CA ASP A 17 35.03 -30.87 17.52
C ASP A 17 34.38 -29.64 18.16
N GLU A 18 35.12 -28.94 19.01
CA GLU A 18 34.60 -27.75 19.70
C GLU A 18 34.42 -26.53 18.76
N SER A 19 35.29 -26.38 17.80
CA SER A 19 35.18 -25.31 16.77
C SER A 19 33.98 -25.55 15.84
N THR A 20 33.76 -26.77 15.43
CA THR A 20 32.63 -27.15 14.54
C THR A 20 31.30 -27.04 15.29
N ARG A 21 31.27 -27.35 16.57
CA ARG A 21 30.07 -27.23 17.40
C ARG A 21 29.69 -25.76 17.63
N ARG A 22 30.66 -24.92 17.90
CA ARG A 22 30.43 -23.44 18.06
C ARG A 22 29.96 -22.82 16.77
N MET A 23 30.50 -23.19 15.62
CA MET A 23 30.08 -22.71 14.32
C MET A 23 28.66 -23.13 13.97
N ARG A 24 28.25 -24.37 14.30
CA ARG A 24 26.87 -24.84 14.09
C ARG A 24 25.86 -24.09 14.95
N VAL A 25 26.21 -23.78 16.20
CA VAL A 25 25.34 -22.99 17.09
C VAL A 25 25.13 -21.57 16.58
N HIS A 26 26.15 -20.94 16.01
CA HIS A 26 26.02 -19.60 15.44
C HIS A 26 25.20 -19.58 14.14
N ILE A 27 25.30 -20.61 13.31
CA ILE A 27 24.49 -20.74 12.08
C ILE A 27 23.01 -20.97 12.42
N VAL A 28 22.71 -21.78 13.45
CA VAL A 28 21.33 -22.02 13.89
C VAL A 28 20.73 -20.77 14.54
N ALA A 29 21.51 -20.00 15.31
CA ALA A 29 21.06 -18.74 15.88
C ALA A 29 20.81 -17.67 14.81
N ALA A 30 21.65 -17.59 13.77
CA ALA A 30 21.45 -16.68 12.65
C ALA A 30 20.22 -17.05 11.81
N ALA A 31 19.93 -18.34 11.63
CA ALA A 31 18.75 -18.81 10.91
C ALA A 31 17.44 -18.52 11.66
N LEU A 32 17.45 -18.52 13.00
CA LEU A 32 16.28 -18.17 13.80
C LEU A 32 15.96 -16.66 13.78
N PHE A 33 16.95 -15.81 13.55
CA PHE A 33 16.74 -14.36 13.44
C PHE A 33 16.15 -13.92 12.09
N LEU A 34 16.28 -14.73 11.02
CA LEU A 34 15.73 -14.41 9.70
C LEU A 34 14.25 -14.78 9.52
N SER A 35 13.65 -15.52 10.46
CA SER A 35 12.27 -16.03 10.30
C SER A 35 11.19 -15.15 10.91
N SER A 36 11.51 -13.99 11.46
CA SER A 36 10.51 -13.01 11.92
C SER A 36 10.28 -11.88 10.91
N ALA A 37 10.07 -12.21 9.64
CA ALA A 37 9.42 -11.31 8.71
C ALA A 37 7.95 -11.21 9.13
N VAL A 38 7.66 -10.31 10.06
CA VAL A 38 6.29 -9.89 10.37
C VAL A 38 5.80 -9.19 9.11
N PHE A 39 4.98 -9.86 8.30
CA PHE A 39 4.22 -9.23 7.25
C PHE A 39 3.21 -8.29 7.93
N VAL A 40 3.62 -7.05 8.18
CA VAL A 40 2.68 -5.99 8.51
C VAL A 40 1.90 -5.74 7.22
N THR A 41 0.70 -6.28 7.13
CA THR A 41 -0.25 -5.88 6.10
C THR A 41 -0.61 -4.43 6.40
N ALA A 42 0.07 -3.50 5.73
CA ALA A 42 -0.28 -2.09 5.80
C ALA A 42 -1.69 -1.96 5.21
N LYS A 43 -2.64 -1.50 6.01
CA LYS A 43 -3.98 -1.16 5.55
C LYS A 43 -3.86 0.02 4.59
N ASP A 44 -4.58 -0.05 3.45
CA ASP A 44 -4.55 1.04 2.48
C ASP A 44 -5.01 2.35 3.13
N PRO A 45 -4.19 3.40 3.13
CA PRO A 45 -4.54 4.66 3.80
C PRO A 45 -5.71 5.38 3.14
N LEU A 46 -6.03 5.01 1.90
CA LEU A 46 -7.08 5.63 1.09
C LEU A 46 -7.74 4.58 0.19
N THR A 47 -9.06 4.47 0.27
CA THR A 47 -9.86 3.68 -0.67
C THR A 47 -11.01 4.51 -1.22
N MET A 48 -11.48 4.20 -2.42
CA MET A 48 -12.52 4.95 -3.12
C MET A 48 -13.53 4.01 -3.77
N ALA A 49 -14.81 4.34 -3.63
CA ALA A 49 -15.90 3.74 -4.38
C ALA A 49 -16.64 4.83 -5.16
N VAL A 50 -16.89 4.58 -6.42
CA VAL A 50 -17.55 5.51 -7.34
C VAL A 50 -18.85 4.89 -7.84
N SER A 51 -19.93 5.66 -7.89
CA SER A 51 -21.24 5.20 -8.34
C SER A 51 -21.99 6.31 -9.09
N PRO A 52 -22.57 6.00 -10.22
CA PRO A 52 -22.49 4.77 -11.00
C PRO A 52 -21.14 4.65 -11.75
N LEU A 53 -20.73 3.41 -12.09
CA LEU A 53 -19.55 3.18 -12.93
C LEU A 53 -19.85 3.39 -14.42
N GLN A 54 -21.11 3.27 -14.80
CA GLN A 54 -21.62 3.54 -16.14
C GLN A 54 -23.00 4.16 -16.06
N SER A 55 -23.25 5.19 -16.85
CA SER A 55 -24.55 5.88 -16.92
C SER A 55 -24.68 6.68 -18.23
N PHE A 56 -25.84 7.29 -18.42
CA PHE A 56 -26.09 8.21 -19.52
C PHE A 56 -25.96 9.67 -19.07
N ALA A 57 -25.48 10.52 -19.96
CA ALA A 57 -25.39 11.94 -19.72
C ALA A 57 -26.78 12.63 -19.79
N PRO A 58 -27.01 13.70 -19.00
CA PRO A 58 -26.16 14.17 -17.92
C PRO A 58 -26.31 13.29 -16.67
N THR A 59 -25.23 13.02 -15.97
CA THR A 59 -25.28 12.16 -14.79
C THR A 59 -24.71 12.85 -13.53
N ASN A 60 -25.14 12.35 -12.36
CA ASN A 60 -24.55 12.71 -11.08
C ASN A 60 -23.70 11.55 -10.60
N LEU A 61 -22.49 11.88 -10.17
CA LEU A 61 -21.52 10.92 -9.67
C LEU A 61 -21.38 11.07 -8.16
N THR A 62 -21.52 9.97 -7.43
CA THR A 62 -21.24 9.92 -6.00
C THR A 62 -19.91 9.21 -5.79
N ILE A 63 -18.94 9.91 -5.22
CA ILE A 63 -17.61 9.40 -4.90
C ILE A 63 -17.55 9.27 -3.38
N ARG A 64 -17.42 8.03 -2.90
CA ARG A 64 -17.26 7.74 -1.47
C ARG A 64 -15.82 7.35 -1.21
N VAL A 65 -15.15 8.13 -0.38
CA VAL A 65 -13.76 7.94 -0.02
C VAL A 65 -13.66 7.50 1.43
N HIS A 66 -12.94 6.42 1.69
CA HIS A 66 -12.57 6.00 3.02
C HIS A 66 -11.12 6.36 3.30
N VAL A 67 -10.89 7.04 4.41
CA VAL A 67 -9.60 7.56 4.84
C VAL A 67 -9.22 6.92 6.17
N GLU A 68 -8.04 6.29 6.25
CA GLU A 68 -7.51 5.83 7.53
C GLU A 68 -7.05 7.02 8.37
N PRO A 69 -7.41 7.07 9.67
CA PRO A 69 -7.00 8.16 10.55
C PRO A 69 -5.48 8.27 10.65
N ASP A 70 -4.97 9.48 10.45
CA ASP A 70 -3.54 9.77 10.57
C ASP A 70 -3.37 11.26 10.88
N ALA A 71 -2.47 11.58 11.82
CA ALA A 71 -2.22 12.95 12.26
C ALA A 71 -1.71 13.88 11.14
N ASP A 72 -1.12 13.32 10.07
CA ASP A 72 -0.60 14.08 8.94
C ASP A 72 -1.60 14.31 7.81
N ASN A 73 -2.81 13.76 7.89
CA ASN A 73 -3.86 14.02 6.91
C ASN A 73 -4.37 15.45 7.02
N ARG A 74 -4.19 16.26 5.97
CA ARG A 74 -4.61 17.67 5.96
C ARG A 74 -5.62 17.99 4.88
N THR A 75 -5.54 17.34 3.75
CA THR A 75 -6.44 17.62 2.62
C THR A 75 -6.76 16.33 1.87
N LEU A 76 -8.03 16.14 1.55
CA LEU A 76 -8.50 15.18 0.57
C LEU A 76 -8.85 15.95 -0.71
N GLU A 77 -8.22 15.60 -1.81
CA GLU A 77 -8.57 16.13 -3.13
C GLU A 77 -9.24 15.03 -3.94
N VAL A 78 -10.38 15.34 -4.56
CA VAL A 78 -11.14 14.45 -5.41
C VAL A 78 -11.35 15.14 -6.75
N ALA A 79 -10.94 14.51 -7.84
CA ALA A 79 -11.06 15.06 -9.18
C ALA A 79 -11.69 14.04 -10.14
N ALA A 80 -12.44 14.53 -11.10
CA ALA A 80 -12.93 13.79 -12.26
C ALA A 80 -12.52 14.54 -13.54
N GLU A 81 -11.87 13.83 -14.45
CA GLU A 81 -11.32 14.37 -15.68
C GLU A 81 -11.74 13.51 -16.88
N SER A 82 -12.17 14.16 -17.96
CA SER A 82 -12.50 13.51 -19.22
C SER A 82 -12.31 14.51 -20.37
N GLY A 83 -11.30 14.28 -21.23
CA GLY A 83 -11.05 15.14 -22.37
C GLY A 83 -10.95 16.62 -21.99
N GLU A 84 -11.97 17.40 -22.34
CA GLU A 84 -12.04 18.84 -22.04
C GLU A 84 -12.75 19.16 -20.72
N TYR A 85 -13.32 18.17 -20.05
CA TYR A 85 -14.04 18.35 -18.79
C TYR A 85 -13.16 18.03 -17.60
N TYR A 86 -13.06 18.97 -16.68
CA TYR A 86 -12.36 18.80 -15.41
C TYR A 86 -13.17 19.38 -14.27
N ARG A 87 -13.32 18.61 -13.19
CA ARG A 87 -13.91 19.07 -11.93
C ARG A 87 -13.17 18.49 -10.75
N SER A 88 -12.90 19.35 -9.77
CA SER A 88 -12.26 18.90 -8.52
C SER A 88 -12.97 19.46 -7.29
N SER A 89 -12.82 18.77 -6.19
CA SER A 89 -13.25 19.16 -4.84
C SER A 89 -12.10 18.96 -3.88
N ARG A 90 -11.86 19.94 -3.01
CA ARG A 90 -10.82 19.88 -1.98
C ARG A 90 -11.44 20.02 -0.62
N ILE A 91 -11.23 19.05 0.26
CA ILE A 91 -11.81 18.94 1.59
C ILE A 91 -10.67 19.01 2.61
N GLN A 92 -10.78 19.94 3.57
CA GLN A 92 -9.83 20.03 4.68
C GLN A 92 -10.09 18.89 5.67
N LEU A 93 -9.02 18.30 6.17
CA LEU A 93 -9.04 17.20 7.13
C LEU A 93 -8.38 17.62 8.44
N ASP A 94 -8.96 17.18 9.55
CA ASP A 94 -8.47 17.42 10.91
C ASP A 94 -7.56 16.28 11.41
N GLY A 95 -6.62 15.87 10.58
CA GLY A 95 -5.67 14.82 10.93
C GLY A 95 -6.36 13.51 11.30
N ALA A 96 -6.03 12.97 12.47
CA ALA A 96 -6.60 11.72 12.97
C ALA A 96 -8.10 11.84 13.37
N ASP A 97 -8.61 13.05 13.63
CA ASP A 97 -9.99 13.31 14.02
C ASP A 97 -10.93 13.51 12.82
N ALA A 98 -10.39 13.50 11.59
CA ALA A 98 -11.19 13.63 10.39
C ALA A 98 -12.18 12.47 10.21
N PRO A 99 -13.35 12.71 9.59
CA PRO A 99 -14.30 11.65 9.27
C PRO A 99 -13.62 10.55 8.42
N ARG A 100 -13.83 9.29 8.79
CA ARG A 100 -13.27 8.15 8.06
C ARG A 100 -13.89 7.94 6.69
N THR A 101 -15.12 8.41 6.50
CA THR A 101 -15.82 8.29 5.23
C THR A 101 -16.33 9.66 4.80
N ILE A 102 -15.95 10.05 3.60
CA ILE A 102 -16.31 11.33 2.99
C ILE A 102 -17.02 11.04 1.68
N SER A 103 -18.17 11.66 1.45
CA SER A 103 -18.91 11.54 0.20
C SER A 103 -18.87 12.86 -0.56
N VAL A 104 -18.46 12.80 -1.81
CA VAL A 104 -18.42 13.94 -2.73
C VAL A 104 -19.39 13.66 -3.88
N GLU A 105 -20.25 14.62 -4.18
CA GLU A 105 -21.19 14.55 -5.31
C GLU A 105 -20.72 15.50 -6.41
N MET A 106 -20.56 14.96 -7.61
CA MET A 106 -20.30 15.74 -8.81
C MET A 106 -21.51 15.63 -9.73
N ARG A 107 -22.13 16.79 -10.05
CA ARG A 107 -23.40 16.84 -10.76
C ARG A 107 -23.24 17.25 -12.19
N ASN A 108 -24.17 16.81 -13.04
CA ASN A 108 -24.28 17.20 -14.44
C ASN A 108 -23.01 16.90 -15.25
N LEU A 109 -22.46 15.69 -15.08
CA LEU A 109 -21.33 15.25 -15.90
C LEU A 109 -21.80 15.01 -17.33
N PRO A 110 -21.16 15.63 -18.32
CA PRO A 110 -21.41 15.31 -19.73
C PRO A 110 -20.89 13.91 -20.10
N GLY A 111 -21.24 13.46 -21.30
CA GLY A 111 -20.73 12.20 -21.84
C GLY A 111 -19.22 12.19 -21.98
N GLY A 112 -18.59 11.07 -21.66
CA GLY A 112 -17.15 10.88 -21.77
C GLY A 112 -16.62 9.74 -20.92
N ASP A 113 -15.38 9.37 -21.15
CA ASP A 113 -14.62 8.45 -20.32
C ASP A 113 -13.88 9.25 -19.25
N TYR A 114 -14.21 9.00 -17.99
CA TYR A 114 -13.69 9.78 -16.88
C TYR A 114 -12.65 9.00 -16.08
N ASP A 115 -11.55 9.66 -15.79
CA ASP A 115 -10.60 9.27 -14.75
C ASP A 115 -11.00 9.99 -13.45
N VAL A 116 -11.44 9.21 -12.45
CA VAL A 116 -11.77 9.72 -11.12
C VAL A 116 -10.63 9.41 -10.20
N ARG A 117 -10.07 10.46 -9.56
CA ARG A 117 -8.91 10.37 -8.68
C ARG A 117 -9.20 10.94 -7.32
N SER A 118 -8.78 10.26 -6.26
CA SER A 118 -8.73 10.82 -4.90
C SER A 118 -7.30 10.77 -4.39
N ALA A 119 -6.86 11.84 -3.71
CA ALA A 119 -5.52 11.97 -3.16
C ALA A 119 -5.55 12.55 -1.75
N LEU A 120 -4.76 11.96 -0.85
CA LEU A 120 -4.46 12.49 0.48
C LEU A 120 -3.20 13.34 0.43
N ILE A 121 -3.26 14.53 1.03
CA ILE A 121 -2.19 15.51 1.02
C ILE A 121 -1.87 15.90 2.47
N ASP A 122 -0.58 15.99 2.80
CA ASP A 122 -0.09 16.41 4.12
C ASP A 122 -0.01 17.94 4.26
N GLY A 123 0.40 18.40 5.46
CA GLY A 123 0.55 19.83 5.75
C GLY A 123 1.67 20.53 4.96
N ALA A 124 2.57 19.78 4.36
CA ALA A 124 3.63 20.29 3.49
C ALA A 124 3.22 20.28 2.00
N GLY A 125 1.99 19.88 1.69
CA GLY A 125 1.49 19.80 0.31
C GLY A 125 1.95 18.54 -0.44
N ARG A 126 2.50 17.54 0.24
CA ARG A 126 2.95 16.29 -0.39
C ARG A 126 1.83 15.28 -0.44
N GLU A 127 1.71 14.57 -1.54
CA GLU A 127 0.79 13.46 -1.69
C GLU A 127 1.27 12.26 -0.85
N ARG A 128 0.40 11.77 0.03
CA ARG A 128 0.64 10.60 0.88
C ARG A 128 0.08 9.32 0.28
N ALA A 129 -1.06 9.42 -0.36
CA ALA A 129 -1.73 8.32 -1.03
C ALA A 129 -2.64 8.82 -2.13
N ALA A 130 -2.83 8.03 -3.16
CA ALA A 130 -3.81 8.30 -4.21
C ALA A 130 -4.45 7.00 -4.72
N VAL A 131 -5.70 7.10 -5.13
CA VAL A 131 -6.46 6.02 -5.77
C VAL A 131 -7.18 6.55 -7.00
N ARG A 132 -7.33 5.71 -8.03
CA ARG A 132 -8.00 6.04 -9.29
C ARG A 132 -9.03 4.99 -9.67
N THR A 133 -10.08 5.43 -10.35
CA THR A 133 -11.13 4.58 -10.91
C THR A 133 -11.60 5.18 -12.22
N GLN A 134 -11.83 4.38 -13.23
CA GLN A 134 -12.40 4.81 -14.49
C GLN A 134 -13.91 4.57 -14.51
N ILE A 135 -14.66 5.53 -15.06
CA ILE A 135 -16.09 5.44 -15.28
C ILE A 135 -16.43 5.89 -16.72
N VAL A 136 -17.55 5.42 -17.20
CA VAL A 136 -18.04 5.77 -18.54
C VAL A 136 -19.41 6.46 -18.44
N VAL A 137 -19.49 7.67 -18.95
CA VAL A 137 -20.77 8.38 -19.15
C VAL A 137 -21.08 8.39 -20.63
N LEU A 138 -22.06 7.59 -21.02
CA LEU A 138 -22.53 7.53 -22.40
C LEU A 138 -23.18 8.85 -22.77
N GLY A 139 -22.85 9.39 -23.95
CA GLY A 139 -23.54 10.55 -24.50
C GLY A 139 -25.04 10.27 -24.61
N SER A 140 -25.88 11.28 -24.39
CA SER A 140 -27.27 11.20 -24.83
C SER A 140 -27.26 10.98 -26.34
N ALA A 141 -27.91 9.91 -26.79
CA ALA A 141 -28.17 9.79 -28.21
C ALA A 141 -29.04 10.99 -28.60
N ASP A 142 -28.46 11.97 -29.28
CA ASP A 142 -29.26 13.01 -29.92
C ASP A 142 -30.16 12.28 -30.93
N SER A 143 -31.44 12.18 -30.57
CA SER A 143 -32.47 11.76 -31.52
C SER A 143 -32.62 12.88 -32.54
N GLU A 144 -31.98 12.71 -33.72
CA GLU A 144 -32.33 13.44 -34.90
C GLU A 144 -33.79 13.21 -35.31
#